data_d78a90c2c2b61b5a52c27b7ffa5324ba
#
_entry.id   d78a90c2c2b61b5a52c27b7ffa5324ba
#
_cell.length_a   1.000
_cell.length_b   1.000
_cell.length_c   1.000
_cell.angle_alpha   90.00
_cell.angle_beta   90.00
_cell.angle_gamma   90.00
#
_symmetry.space_group_name_H-M   'P 1'
#
loop_
_entity.id
_entity.type
_entity.pdbx_description
1 polymer ?
#
loop_
_entity_poly.entity_id
_entity_poly.type
_entity_poly.pdbx_seq_one_letter_code
_entity_poly.pdbx_strand_id
1 'polypeptide(L)'
;LLVRSNHQRIAIKLKLLFVFIQFCPLLNISIVITVKDYSMKNILHIISSPRADQSYSKGLSSAIIDRLSQSNNIHKIVVRDLIKEVPPLADEVSIHEFYKHPGMYDERSNQLLSYANMIVEEVKEADVIVIGTPMYNFGISASLKTWLDQLIRAGITYTFDEQGNRIGQFKNKKVYLAIASGGRKTEGNPDYLAAYLKDVLKTYAGITNVKAYWVEGTVENGFKANYDQVLNDFTSDNES
;
A
#
# COMPACT_ATOMS: atom_id res chain seq x y z
N LEU A 1 8.73 -33.88 34.42
CA LEU A 1 7.53 -33.76 33.54
C LEU A 1 7.61 -32.45 32.78
N LEU A 2 7.98 -32.59 31.51
CA LEU A 2 8.30 -31.48 30.59
C LEU A 2 7.04 -30.82 30.04
N VAL A 3 6.91 -29.53 30.28
CA VAL A 3 6.00 -28.66 29.52
C VAL A 3 6.77 -28.15 28.31
N ARG A 4 6.52 -28.72 27.14
CA ARG A 4 7.02 -28.21 25.85
C ARG A 4 6.09 -27.12 25.34
N SER A 5 6.67 -25.97 25.05
CA SER A 5 6.03 -24.74 24.62
C SER A 5 5.31 -24.87 23.27
N ASN A 6 4.15 -24.21 23.20
CA ASN A 6 3.20 -24.18 22.08
C ASN A 6 3.69 -23.43 20.82
N HIS A 7 4.96 -23.08 20.71
CA HIS A 7 5.49 -22.26 19.62
C HIS A 7 5.98 -23.02 18.38
N GLN A 8 5.97 -24.36 18.41
CA GLN A 8 6.39 -25.19 17.26
C GLN A 8 5.22 -25.76 16.44
N ARG A 9 3.97 -25.46 16.76
CA ARG A 9 2.81 -25.99 16.02
C ARG A 9 2.29 -25.11 14.90
N ILE A 10 2.83 -23.94 14.66
CA ILE A 10 2.36 -22.99 13.62
C ILE A 10 3.20 -23.06 12.33
N ALA A 11 4.38 -23.68 12.36
CA ALA A 11 5.28 -23.75 11.20
C ALA A 11 5.05 -24.96 10.25
N ILE A 12 4.06 -25.83 10.54
CA ILE A 12 3.76 -27.02 9.72
C ILE A 12 2.31 -26.97 9.25
N LYS A 13 1.90 -25.86 8.63
CA LYS A 13 0.68 -25.84 7.82
C LYS A 13 1.01 -25.47 6.39
N LEU A 14 0.86 -26.47 5.56
CA LEU A 14 0.73 -26.44 4.10
C LEU A 14 1.99 -26.24 3.27
N LYS A 15 2.78 -27.28 3.14
CA LYS A 15 3.22 -27.75 1.85
C LYS A 15 2.50 -29.08 1.57
N LEU A 16 1.24 -29.02 1.21
CA LEU A 16 0.61 -30.13 0.51
C LEU A 16 1.00 -30.01 -0.95
N LEU A 17 2.15 -30.58 -1.24
CA LEU A 17 2.63 -30.82 -2.59
C LEU A 17 1.82 -31.98 -3.15
N PHE A 18 0.79 -31.71 -3.95
CA PHE A 18 0.24 -32.74 -4.83
C PHE A 18 1.21 -32.92 -6.00
N VAL A 19 2.19 -33.79 -5.82
CA VAL A 19 3.06 -34.27 -6.91
C VAL A 19 2.33 -35.42 -7.57
N PHE A 20 1.61 -35.19 -8.66
CA PHE A 20 1.29 -36.25 -9.63
C PHE A 20 2.49 -36.40 -10.55
N ILE A 21 3.43 -37.32 -10.19
CA ILE A 21 4.49 -37.74 -11.10
C ILE A 21 3.89 -38.89 -11.93
N GLN A 22 3.46 -38.57 -13.13
CA GLN A 22 3.18 -39.58 -14.15
C GLN A 22 4.42 -39.70 -15.02
N PHE A 23 5.25 -40.70 -14.75
CA PHE A 23 6.42 -41.04 -15.56
C PHE A 23 5.94 -41.63 -16.88
N CYS A 24 6.12 -40.92 -17.99
CA CYS A 24 6.07 -41.47 -19.33
C CYS A 24 7.48 -41.38 -19.93
N PRO A 25 8.21 -42.52 -20.12
CA PRO A 25 9.61 -42.51 -20.52
C PRO A 25 9.86 -42.24 -22.01
N LEU A 26 8.86 -41.90 -22.79
CA LEU A 26 8.96 -41.74 -24.25
C LEU A 26 8.78 -40.31 -24.80
N LEU A 27 8.57 -39.33 -23.96
CA LEU A 27 8.40 -37.95 -24.42
C LEU A 27 9.26 -37.01 -23.54
N ASN A 28 10.22 -36.36 -24.18
CA ASN A 28 11.06 -35.31 -23.55
C ASN A 28 10.20 -34.05 -23.36
N ILE A 29 9.26 -34.09 -22.40
CA ILE A 29 8.39 -32.95 -22.06
C ILE A 29 8.94 -32.31 -20.79
N SER A 30 9.53 -31.12 -20.92
CA SER A 30 9.82 -30.25 -19.78
C SER A 30 8.51 -29.71 -19.21
N ILE A 31 8.05 -30.27 -18.09
CA ILE A 31 6.89 -29.76 -17.38
C ILE A 31 7.37 -28.56 -16.54
N VAL A 32 7.03 -27.35 -16.96
CA VAL A 32 7.18 -26.15 -16.13
C VAL A 32 6.03 -26.15 -15.12
N ILE A 33 6.33 -26.50 -13.87
CA ILE A 33 5.36 -26.39 -12.77
C ILE A 33 5.40 -24.95 -12.28
N THR A 34 4.41 -24.17 -12.67
CA THR A 34 4.18 -22.86 -12.07
C THR A 34 3.56 -23.06 -10.70
N VAL A 35 4.34 -22.88 -9.65
CA VAL A 35 3.82 -22.90 -8.27
C VAL A 35 3.10 -21.58 -8.05
N LYS A 36 1.76 -21.62 -8.05
CA LYS A 36 0.97 -20.44 -7.66
C LYS A 36 1.23 -20.16 -6.18
N ASP A 37 1.71 -18.97 -5.88
CA ASP A 37 1.90 -18.53 -4.49
C ASP A 37 0.53 -18.32 -3.85
N TYR A 38 0.14 -19.24 -2.96
CA TYR A 38 -1.09 -19.16 -2.18
C TYR A 38 -0.94 -18.40 -0.87
N SER A 39 0.10 -17.55 -0.75
CA SER A 39 0.24 -16.74 0.46
C SER A 39 -0.97 -15.82 0.63
N MET A 40 -1.53 -15.80 1.85
CA MET A 40 -2.62 -14.90 2.19
C MET A 40 -2.08 -13.47 2.26
N LYS A 41 -2.79 -12.50 1.66
CA LYS A 41 -2.37 -11.10 1.58
C LYS A 41 -3.18 -10.21 2.53
N ASN A 42 -2.49 -9.32 3.23
CA ASN A 42 -3.10 -8.23 3.97
C ASN A 42 -3.13 -6.98 3.09
N ILE A 43 -4.29 -6.33 3.02
CA ILE A 43 -4.47 -5.10 2.27
C ILE A 43 -4.71 -3.94 3.24
N LEU A 44 -3.99 -2.83 3.04
CA LEU A 44 -4.29 -1.54 3.64
C LEU A 44 -4.94 -0.64 2.59
N HIS A 45 -6.21 -0.29 2.79
CA HIS A 45 -6.97 0.59 1.92
C HIS A 45 -7.04 1.99 2.50
N ILE A 46 -6.36 2.95 1.89
CA ILE A 46 -6.32 4.36 2.30
C ILE A 46 -7.27 5.17 1.42
N ILE A 47 -8.23 5.87 2.03
CA ILE A 47 -9.21 6.72 1.36
C ILE A 47 -8.97 8.17 1.81
N SER A 48 -8.74 9.08 0.86
CA SER A 48 -8.42 10.48 1.18
C SER A 48 -9.33 11.51 0.51
N SER A 49 -10.47 11.06 -0.05
CA SER A 49 -11.43 11.93 -0.72
C SER A 49 -12.60 12.32 0.17
N PRO A 50 -12.90 13.62 0.34
CA PRO A 50 -14.04 14.08 1.14
C PRO A 50 -15.40 13.88 0.45
N ARG A 51 -15.45 13.40 -0.80
CA ARG A 51 -16.69 13.23 -1.56
C ARG A 51 -17.49 11.97 -1.17
N ALA A 52 -17.09 11.24 -0.16
CA ALA A 52 -17.73 10.03 0.34
C ALA A 52 -18.05 9.03 -0.81
N ASP A 53 -19.31 8.64 -0.99
CA ASP A 53 -19.71 7.65 -2.00
C ASP A 53 -19.72 8.22 -3.44
N GLN A 54 -19.63 9.53 -3.59
CA GLN A 54 -19.47 10.18 -4.89
C GLN A 54 -18.02 10.31 -5.34
N SER A 55 -17.10 9.71 -4.60
CA SER A 55 -15.67 9.80 -4.89
C SER A 55 -15.24 8.80 -5.95
N TYR A 56 -14.79 9.30 -7.09
CA TYR A 56 -14.24 8.47 -8.16
C TYR A 56 -12.94 7.76 -7.74
N SER A 57 -12.08 8.39 -6.96
CA SER A 57 -10.86 7.72 -6.47
C SER A 57 -11.17 6.61 -5.45
N LYS A 58 -12.21 6.77 -4.61
CA LYS A 58 -12.71 5.70 -3.74
C LYS A 58 -13.29 4.55 -4.58
N GLY A 59 -14.12 4.87 -5.59
CA GLY A 59 -14.67 3.86 -6.49
C GLY A 59 -13.58 3.06 -7.21
N LEU A 60 -12.57 3.75 -7.77
CA LEU A 60 -11.43 3.10 -8.42
C LEU A 60 -10.61 2.24 -7.44
N SER A 61 -10.32 2.75 -6.23
CA SER A 61 -9.56 1.97 -5.23
C SER A 61 -10.33 0.73 -4.78
N SER A 62 -11.66 0.82 -4.65
CA SER A 62 -12.51 -0.36 -4.36
C SER A 62 -12.48 -1.37 -5.50
N ALA A 63 -12.57 -0.93 -6.75
CA ALA A 63 -12.47 -1.81 -7.92
C ALA A 63 -11.10 -2.52 -7.99
N ILE A 64 -10.00 -1.85 -7.61
CA ILE A 64 -8.69 -2.50 -7.48
C ILE A 64 -8.72 -3.60 -6.42
N ILE A 65 -9.32 -3.34 -5.26
CA ILE A 65 -9.43 -4.32 -4.18
C ILE A 65 -10.27 -5.53 -4.63
N ASP A 66 -11.36 -5.29 -5.35
CA ASP A 66 -12.20 -6.37 -5.90
C ASP A 66 -11.40 -7.26 -6.86
N ARG A 67 -10.59 -6.67 -7.76
CA ARG A 67 -9.69 -7.43 -8.65
C ARG A 67 -8.63 -8.22 -7.88
N LEU A 68 -8.03 -7.60 -6.85
CA LEU A 68 -7.07 -8.29 -5.98
C LEU A 68 -7.72 -9.48 -5.26
N SER A 69 -8.95 -9.32 -4.79
CA SER A 69 -9.70 -10.36 -4.07
C SER A 69 -10.10 -11.54 -4.96
N GLN A 70 -10.30 -11.29 -6.25
CA GLN A 70 -10.57 -12.35 -7.22
C GLN A 70 -9.33 -13.19 -7.56
N SER A 71 -8.15 -12.59 -7.51
CA SER A 71 -6.89 -13.21 -7.94
C SER A 71 -5.98 -13.67 -6.81
N ASN A 72 -6.25 -13.26 -5.57
CA ASN A 72 -5.44 -13.58 -4.39
C ASN A 72 -6.29 -14.08 -3.23
N ASN A 73 -5.66 -14.87 -2.34
CA ASN A 73 -6.25 -15.18 -1.04
C ASN A 73 -6.05 -13.98 -0.09
N ILE A 74 -7.11 -13.22 0.17
CA ILE A 74 -7.05 -12.10 1.08
C ILE A 74 -7.31 -12.59 2.51
N HIS A 75 -6.40 -12.25 3.42
CA HIS A 75 -6.54 -12.55 4.84
C HIS A 75 -7.30 -11.44 5.57
N LYS A 76 -6.90 -10.17 5.32
CA LYS A 76 -7.43 -9.01 6.04
C LYS A 76 -7.41 -7.78 5.12
N ILE A 77 -8.45 -6.95 5.22
CA ILE A 77 -8.48 -5.62 4.65
C ILE A 77 -8.67 -4.63 5.78
N VAL A 78 -7.66 -3.79 6.00
CA VAL A 78 -7.75 -2.64 6.93
C VAL A 78 -8.11 -1.41 6.10
N VAL A 79 -9.18 -0.72 6.48
CA VAL A 79 -9.61 0.52 5.82
C VAL A 79 -9.23 1.71 6.68
N ARG A 80 -8.44 2.62 6.12
CA ARG A 80 -8.06 3.90 6.72
C ARG A 80 -8.72 5.04 5.93
N ASP A 81 -9.86 5.50 6.42
CA ASP A 81 -10.59 6.64 5.85
C ASP A 81 -10.11 7.94 6.52
N LEU A 82 -9.23 8.67 5.82
CA LEU A 82 -8.59 9.89 6.31
C LEU A 82 -9.53 11.10 6.44
N ILE A 83 -10.79 10.93 6.09
CA ILE A 83 -11.82 11.96 6.27
C ILE A 83 -12.61 11.68 7.54
N LYS A 84 -12.86 10.42 7.86
CA LYS A 84 -13.54 10.00 9.09
C LYS A 84 -12.59 10.00 10.29
N GLU A 85 -11.37 9.56 10.07
CA GLU A 85 -10.29 9.52 11.05
C GLU A 85 -9.15 10.42 10.57
N VAL A 86 -9.37 11.73 10.79
CA VAL A 86 -8.45 12.77 10.28
C VAL A 86 -7.10 12.63 10.98
N PRO A 87 -6.00 12.49 10.22
CA PRO A 87 -4.66 12.46 10.80
C PRO A 87 -4.36 13.77 11.57
N PRO A 88 -3.79 13.70 12.77
CA PRO A 88 -3.42 14.90 13.52
C PRO A 88 -2.30 15.65 12.76
N LEU A 89 -2.41 16.97 12.69
CA LEU A 89 -1.32 17.81 12.21
C LEU A 89 -0.15 17.72 13.19
N ALA A 90 1.07 17.74 12.66
CA ALA A 90 2.25 17.90 13.50
C ALA A 90 2.26 19.32 14.07
N ASP A 91 2.32 19.43 15.38
CA ASP A 91 2.50 20.69 16.11
C ASP A 91 3.92 20.77 16.70
N GLU A 92 4.22 21.88 17.37
CA GLU A 92 5.53 22.11 17.98
C GLU A 92 5.94 21.00 18.96
N VAL A 93 4.98 20.45 19.68
CA VAL A 93 5.25 19.41 20.70
C VAL A 93 5.51 18.06 20.04
N SER A 94 4.66 17.65 19.12
CA SER A 94 4.78 16.36 18.42
C SER A 94 5.99 16.33 17.49
N ILE A 95 6.35 17.45 16.85
CA ILE A 95 7.51 17.50 15.96
C ILE A 95 8.82 17.22 16.70
N HIS A 96 8.96 17.66 17.95
CA HIS A 96 10.12 17.31 18.76
C HIS A 96 10.23 15.80 18.99
N GLU A 97 9.10 15.12 19.21
CA GLU A 97 9.07 13.66 19.39
C GLU A 97 9.42 12.91 18.09
N PHE A 98 9.03 13.45 16.91
CA PHE A 98 9.42 12.86 15.62
C PHE A 98 10.93 12.81 15.38
N TYR A 99 11.69 13.77 15.95
CA TYR A 99 13.14 13.84 15.80
C TYR A 99 13.92 13.11 16.89
N LYS A 100 13.27 12.65 17.96
CA LYS A 100 13.93 11.80 18.96
C LYS A 100 14.30 10.45 18.35
N HIS A 101 15.43 9.91 18.78
CA HIS A 101 15.75 8.53 18.44
C HIS A 101 14.70 7.58 19.07
N PRO A 102 14.16 6.59 18.32
CA PRO A 102 13.09 5.71 18.83
C PRO A 102 13.41 5.01 20.15
N GLY A 103 14.69 4.69 20.39
CA GLY A 103 15.14 4.11 21.67
C GLY A 103 15.06 5.05 22.88
N MET A 104 14.73 6.32 22.67
CA MET A 104 14.56 7.35 23.72
C MET A 104 13.08 7.69 23.95
N TYR A 105 12.14 6.97 23.34
CA TYR A 105 10.72 7.21 23.53
C TYR A 105 10.31 6.75 24.94
N ASP A 106 9.67 7.66 25.67
CA ASP A 106 9.02 7.45 26.95
C ASP A 106 7.49 7.29 26.79
N GLU A 107 6.76 7.20 27.88
CA GLU A 107 5.30 7.10 27.86
C GLU A 107 4.65 8.31 27.19
N ARG A 108 5.16 9.52 27.45
CA ARG A 108 4.69 10.76 26.81
C ARG A 108 4.93 10.74 25.31
N SER A 109 6.12 10.33 24.87
CA SER A 109 6.42 10.15 23.44
C SER A 109 5.43 9.19 22.78
N ASN A 110 5.17 8.06 23.40
CA ASN A 110 4.24 7.04 22.88
C ASN A 110 2.79 7.54 22.82
N GLN A 111 2.35 8.34 23.79
CA GLN A 111 1.02 8.96 23.76
C GLN A 111 0.91 9.99 22.61
N LEU A 112 1.87 10.91 22.48
CA LEU A 112 1.89 11.92 21.44
C LEU A 112 1.98 11.32 20.03
N LEU A 113 2.74 10.25 19.88
CA LEU A 113 2.96 9.55 18.62
C LEU A 113 2.00 8.37 18.40
N SER A 114 0.94 8.22 19.19
CA SER A 114 0.05 7.06 19.14
C SER A 114 -0.54 6.80 17.76
N TYR A 115 -1.04 7.87 17.09
CA TYR A 115 -1.54 7.78 15.73
C TYR A 115 -0.44 7.36 14.76
N ALA A 116 0.73 8.00 14.82
CA ALA A 116 1.87 7.69 13.97
C ALA A 116 2.39 6.26 14.17
N ASN A 117 2.39 5.75 15.41
CA ASN A 117 2.75 4.36 15.71
C ASN A 117 1.73 3.39 15.12
N MET A 118 0.44 3.68 15.25
CA MET A 118 -0.64 2.85 14.71
C MET A 118 -0.52 2.68 13.18
N ILE A 119 -0.36 3.78 12.43
CA ILE A 119 -0.28 3.71 10.97
C ILE A 119 1.01 3.04 10.47
N VAL A 120 2.11 3.15 11.23
CA VAL A 120 3.35 2.40 10.95
C VAL A 120 3.11 0.90 11.03
N GLU A 121 2.41 0.42 12.07
CA GLU A 121 2.10 -1.01 12.20
C GLU A 121 1.13 -1.47 11.09
N GLU A 122 0.13 -0.67 10.72
CA GLU A 122 -0.75 -0.97 9.58
C GLU A 122 0.03 -1.14 8.28
N VAL A 123 0.99 -0.24 8.02
CA VAL A 123 1.86 -0.35 6.84
C VAL A 123 2.80 -1.55 6.95
N LYS A 124 3.33 -1.87 8.13
CA LYS A 124 4.17 -3.07 8.34
C LYS A 124 3.42 -4.36 8.05
N GLU A 125 2.18 -4.48 8.54
CA GLU A 125 1.35 -5.67 8.37
C GLU A 125 0.85 -5.86 6.93
N ALA A 126 0.68 -4.78 6.17
CA ALA A 126 0.16 -4.85 4.82
C ALA A 126 1.18 -5.43 3.82
N ASP A 127 0.76 -6.36 2.99
CA ASP A 127 1.48 -6.81 1.79
C ASP A 127 1.20 -5.87 0.61
N VAL A 128 -0.04 -5.41 0.53
CA VAL A 128 -0.54 -4.52 -0.53
C VAL A 128 -1.17 -3.28 0.08
N ILE A 129 -0.85 -2.11 -0.47
CA ILE A 129 -1.43 -0.84 -0.07
C ILE A 129 -2.18 -0.26 -1.27
N VAL A 130 -3.45 0.09 -1.09
CA VAL A 130 -4.27 0.73 -2.13
C VAL A 130 -4.63 2.14 -1.64
N ILE A 131 -4.17 3.16 -2.37
CA ILE A 131 -4.37 4.57 -2.00
C ILE A 131 -5.36 5.21 -2.98
N GLY A 132 -6.57 5.50 -2.51
CA GLY A 132 -7.56 6.28 -3.25
C GLY A 132 -7.42 7.77 -2.95
N THR A 133 -6.95 8.57 -3.92
CA THR A 133 -6.72 10.01 -3.74
C THR A 133 -7.25 10.83 -4.91
N PRO A 134 -7.96 11.94 -4.66
CA PRO A 134 -8.23 12.94 -5.68
C PRO A 134 -6.98 13.78 -5.94
N MET A 135 -6.87 14.32 -7.15
CA MET A 135 -5.92 15.37 -7.46
C MET A 135 -6.56 16.73 -7.21
N TYR A 136 -6.01 17.49 -6.29
CA TYR A 136 -6.39 18.87 -6.01
C TYR A 136 -5.21 19.80 -6.29
N ASN A 137 -5.39 20.75 -7.21
CA ASN A 137 -4.34 21.74 -7.55
C ASN A 137 -2.99 21.07 -7.88
N PHE A 138 -3.02 20.01 -8.72
CA PHE A 138 -1.86 19.17 -9.10
C PHE A 138 -1.24 18.35 -7.96
N GLY A 139 -1.77 18.40 -6.75
CA GLY A 139 -1.25 17.71 -5.58
C GLY A 139 -2.21 16.68 -4.99
N ILE A 140 -1.72 16.00 -3.95
CA ILE A 140 -2.51 15.10 -3.11
C ILE A 140 -3.43 15.90 -2.17
N SER A 141 -4.45 15.26 -1.61
CA SER A 141 -5.29 15.87 -0.58
C SER A 141 -4.47 16.20 0.68
N ALA A 142 -4.88 17.25 1.42
CA ALA A 142 -4.22 17.64 2.67
C ALA A 142 -4.21 16.49 3.69
N SER A 143 -5.31 15.74 3.79
CA SER A 143 -5.40 14.58 4.69
C SER A 143 -4.39 13.48 4.34
N LEU A 144 -4.17 13.22 3.05
CA LEU A 144 -3.15 12.25 2.62
C LEU A 144 -1.74 12.77 2.90
N LYS A 145 -1.51 14.08 2.70
CA LYS A 145 -0.22 14.68 3.05
C LYS A 145 0.07 14.56 4.54
N THR A 146 -0.91 14.88 5.38
CA THR A 146 -0.78 14.74 6.84
C THR A 146 -0.54 13.29 7.25
N TRP A 147 -1.22 12.32 6.62
CA TRP A 147 -0.97 10.90 6.86
C TRP A 147 0.47 10.50 6.51
N LEU A 148 1.01 10.98 5.39
CA LEU A 148 2.41 10.75 5.01
C LEU A 148 3.37 11.40 6.02
N ASP A 149 3.07 12.61 6.49
CA ASP A 149 3.91 13.31 7.48
C ASP A 149 3.94 12.59 8.84
N GLN A 150 2.83 11.95 9.22
CA GLN A 150 2.77 11.11 10.40
C GLN A 150 3.51 9.77 10.21
N LEU A 151 3.49 9.20 9.00
CA LEU A 151 4.13 7.93 8.69
C LEU A 151 5.66 8.04 8.64
N ILE A 152 6.18 9.10 7.99
CA ILE A 152 7.59 9.21 7.64
C ILE A 152 8.42 9.69 8.82
N ARG A 153 9.18 8.77 9.43
CA ARG A 153 10.01 9.04 10.61
C ARG A 153 11.38 8.36 10.50
N ALA A 154 12.42 9.12 10.84
CA ALA A 154 13.79 8.61 10.94
C ALA A 154 13.89 7.52 12.02
N GLY A 155 14.66 6.47 11.74
CA GLY A 155 14.82 5.33 12.64
C GLY A 155 13.64 4.35 12.68
N ILE A 156 12.52 4.65 11.99
CA ILE A 156 11.31 3.81 11.93
C ILE A 156 10.99 3.41 10.50
N THR A 157 10.64 4.38 9.64
CA THR A 157 10.30 4.10 8.24
C THR A 157 11.50 4.15 7.33
N TYR A 158 12.53 4.84 7.73
CA TYR A 158 13.83 4.83 7.06
C TYR A 158 14.99 4.98 8.05
N THR A 159 16.16 4.51 7.64
CA THR A 159 17.44 4.71 8.31
C THR A 159 18.41 5.36 7.34
N PHE A 160 19.66 5.58 7.77
CA PHE A 160 20.74 6.07 6.92
C PHE A 160 21.81 4.99 6.79
N ASP A 161 22.41 4.86 5.59
CA ASP A 161 23.62 4.08 5.38
C ASP A 161 24.88 4.86 5.82
N GLU A 162 26.05 4.24 5.68
CA GLU A 162 27.34 4.84 6.02
C GLU A 162 27.68 6.07 5.16
N GLN A 163 27.06 6.19 3.99
CA GLN A 163 27.21 7.32 3.06
C GLN A 163 26.17 8.42 3.29
N GLY A 164 25.26 8.26 4.26
CA GLY A 164 24.18 9.20 4.56
C GLY A 164 22.97 9.09 3.64
N ASN A 165 22.86 8.06 2.80
CA ASN A 165 21.67 7.83 1.98
C ASN A 165 20.53 7.22 2.82
N ARG A 166 19.30 7.56 2.47
CA ARG A 166 18.12 6.99 3.14
C ARG A 166 17.86 5.57 2.67
N ILE A 167 17.64 4.67 3.62
CA ILE A 167 17.25 3.27 3.38
C ILE A 167 15.86 3.06 3.99
N GLY A 168 14.84 2.98 3.13
CA GLY A 168 13.48 2.69 3.55
C GLY A 168 13.32 1.25 4.06
N GLN A 169 12.46 1.08 5.07
CA GLN A 169 12.33 -0.16 5.84
C GLN A 169 11.17 -1.05 5.38
N PHE A 170 10.27 -0.57 4.50
CA PHE A 170 9.09 -1.32 4.04
C PHE A 170 9.29 -1.94 2.66
N LYS A 171 10.34 -2.75 2.53
CA LYS A 171 10.63 -3.48 1.30
C LYS A 171 9.57 -4.55 1.03
N ASN A 172 9.46 -4.98 -0.24
CA ASN A 172 8.57 -6.07 -0.69
C ASN A 172 7.06 -5.78 -0.55
N LYS A 173 6.66 -4.51 -0.50
CA LYS A 173 5.26 -4.11 -0.56
C LYS A 173 4.89 -3.64 -1.96
N LYS A 174 3.64 -3.86 -2.34
CA LYS A 174 3.07 -3.36 -3.58
C LYS A 174 2.08 -2.23 -3.29
N VAL A 175 2.17 -1.15 -4.03
CA VAL A 175 1.25 -0.02 -3.89
C VAL A 175 0.49 0.22 -5.18
N TYR A 176 -0.83 0.37 -5.06
CA TYR A 176 -1.70 0.82 -6.12
C TYR A 176 -2.23 2.21 -5.79
N LEU A 177 -2.00 3.15 -6.70
CA LEU A 177 -2.53 4.51 -6.62
C LEU A 177 -3.78 4.60 -7.48
N ALA A 178 -4.93 4.83 -6.87
CA ALA A 178 -6.21 5.07 -7.52
C ALA A 178 -6.49 6.57 -7.51
N ILE A 179 -6.18 7.25 -8.62
CA ILE A 179 -6.18 8.71 -8.70
C ILE A 179 -7.37 9.18 -9.53
N ALA A 180 -8.04 10.23 -9.08
CA ALA A 180 -9.10 10.89 -9.83
C ALA A 180 -8.79 12.37 -10.04
N SER A 181 -8.93 12.86 -11.27
CA SER A 181 -8.72 14.26 -11.64
C SER A 181 -9.93 14.85 -12.37
N GLY A 182 -10.19 16.14 -12.13
CA GLY A 182 -11.22 16.88 -12.86
C GLY A 182 -10.90 17.04 -14.34
N GLY A 183 -9.68 17.41 -14.64
CA GLY A 183 -9.17 17.53 -16.01
C GLY A 183 -8.54 16.23 -16.52
N ARG A 184 -8.29 16.19 -17.83
CA ARG A 184 -7.49 15.14 -18.48
C ARG A 184 -6.02 15.52 -18.50
N LYS A 185 -5.15 14.53 -18.49
CA LYS A 185 -3.72 14.73 -18.81
C LYS A 185 -3.60 15.20 -20.24
N THR A 186 -2.78 16.22 -20.46
CA THR A 186 -2.42 16.73 -21.77
C THR A 186 -0.93 16.53 -22.01
N GLU A 187 -0.54 16.44 -23.26
CA GLU A 187 0.85 16.37 -23.65
C GLU A 187 1.60 17.61 -23.10
N GLY A 188 2.70 17.39 -22.38
CA GLY A 188 3.45 18.46 -21.72
C GLY A 188 3.05 18.76 -20.26
N ASN A 189 1.97 18.19 -19.73
CA ASN A 189 1.65 18.29 -18.31
C ASN A 189 2.23 17.10 -17.54
N PRO A 190 3.24 17.31 -16.69
CA PRO A 190 3.82 16.24 -15.89
C PRO A 190 2.82 15.65 -14.90
N ASP A 191 2.96 14.37 -14.64
CA ASP A 191 2.21 13.69 -13.59
C ASP A 191 2.84 13.98 -12.22
N TYR A 192 2.63 15.20 -11.72
CA TYR A 192 3.21 15.62 -10.43
C TYR A 192 2.77 14.74 -9.26
N LEU A 193 1.50 14.32 -9.24
CA LEU A 193 0.94 13.61 -8.10
C LEU A 193 1.49 12.18 -7.98
N ALA A 194 1.41 11.39 -9.05
CA ALA A 194 1.91 10.02 -9.00
C ALA A 194 3.44 10.01 -8.91
N ALA A 195 4.15 10.93 -9.56
CA ALA A 195 5.59 11.09 -9.42
C ALA A 195 5.98 11.39 -7.97
N TYR A 196 5.33 12.38 -7.34
CA TYR A 196 5.54 12.72 -5.94
C TYR A 196 5.34 11.50 -5.01
N LEU A 197 4.20 10.79 -5.14
CA LEU A 197 3.93 9.63 -4.29
C LEU A 197 4.95 8.50 -4.51
N LYS A 198 5.34 8.23 -5.75
CA LYS A 198 6.37 7.23 -6.07
C LYS A 198 7.71 7.59 -5.44
N ASP A 199 8.13 8.85 -5.54
CA ASP A 199 9.40 9.31 -4.98
C ASP A 199 9.39 9.28 -3.45
N VAL A 200 8.32 9.71 -2.80
CA VAL A 200 8.17 9.67 -1.35
C VAL A 200 8.20 8.22 -0.85
N LEU A 201 7.40 7.32 -1.46
CA LEU A 201 7.33 5.92 -1.07
C LEU A 201 8.67 5.21 -1.28
N LYS A 202 9.36 5.48 -2.39
CA LYS A 202 10.70 4.95 -2.66
C LYS A 202 11.73 5.45 -1.66
N THR A 203 11.81 6.77 -1.49
CA THR A 203 12.89 7.42 -0.73
C THR A 203 12.78 7.17 0.77
N TYR A 204 11.56 7.22 1.32
CA TYR A 204 11.33 7.16 2.76
C TYR A 204 10.77 5.84 3.25
N ALA A 205 10.08 5.09 2.41
CA ALA A 205 9.52 3.81 2.80
C ALA A 205 10.27 2.61 2.20
N GLY A 206 11.04 2.80 1.12
CA GLY A 206 11.73 1.72 0.40
C GLY A 206 10.79 0.93 -0.51
N ILE A 207 9.61 1.47 -0.81
CA ILE A 207 8.60 0.82 -1.65
C ILE A 207 8.81 1.27 -3.09
N THR A 208 9.24 0.35 -3.96
CA THR A 208 9.54 0.62 -5.37
C THR A 208 8.48 0.08 -6.32
N ASN A 209 7.69 -0.92 -5.91
CA ASN A 209 6.62 -1.48 -6.72
C ASN A 209 5.34 -0.66 -6.57
N VAL A 210 5.20 0.39 -7.39
CA VAL A 210 4.07 1.33 -7.35
C VAL A 210 3.43 1.44 -8.73
N LYS A 211 2.17 1.02 -8.87
CA LYS A 211 1.35 1.20 -10.08
C LYS A 211 0.30 2.28 -9.85
N ALA A 212 0.08 3.13 -10.85
CA ALA A 212 -0.92 4.21 -10.78
C ALA A 212 -1.98 4.04 -11.86
N TYR A 213 -3.24 4.16 -11.46
CA TYR A 213 -4.43 4.14 -12.30
C TYR A 213 -5.19 5.45 -12.16
N TRP A 214 -5.74 5.95 -13.27
CA TRP A 214 -6.33 7.27 -13.34
C TRP A 214 -7.76 7.25 -13.87
N VAL A 215 -8.63 7.97 -13.17
CA VAL A 215 -9.94 8.40 -13.70
C VAL A 215 -9.84 9.90 -13.97
N GLU A 216 -9.84 10.26 -15.23
CA GLU A 216 -9.62 11.64 -15.70
C GLU A 216 -10.90 12.25 -16.29
N GLY A 217 -10.99 13.58 -16.33
CA GLY A 217 -12.12 14.28 -16.95
C GLY A 217 -13.39 14.23 -16.09
N THR A 218 -13.27 14.06 -14.77
CA THR A 218 -14.43 13.82 -13.88
C THR A 218 -15.37 15.01 -13.73
N VAL A 219 -15.00 16.19 -14.25
CA VAL A 219 -15.86 17.40 -14.29
C VAL A 219 -16.55 17.60 -15.64
N GLU A 220 -16.27 16.74 -16.62
CA GLU A 220 -16.93 16.82 -17.94
C GLU A 220 -18.41 16.51 -17.82
N ASN A 221 -19.23 17.22 -18.63
CA ASN A 221 -20.67 17.02 -18.59
C ASN A 221 -21.06 15.59 -19.01
N GLY A 222 -21.87 14.93 -18.19
CA GLY A 222 -22.27 13.54 -18.44
C GLY A 222 -21.19 12.49 -18.16
N PHE A 223 -20.09 12.85 -17.49
CA PHE A 223 -19.04 11.91 -17.14
C PHE A 223 -19.58 10.72 -16.32
N LYS A 224 -19.21 9.52 -16.75
CA LYS A 224 -19.44 8.26 -16.03
C LYS A 224 -18.13 7.47 -15.96
N ALA A 225 -17.71 7.13 -14.76
CA ALA A 225 -16.52 6.32 -14.57
C ALA A 225 -16.74 4.89 -15.08
N ASN A 226 -15.78 4.38 -15.86
CA ASN A 226 -15.70 2.97 -16.26
C ASN A 226 -14.41 2.39 -15.68
N TYR A 227 -14.49 1.83 -14.46
CA TYR A 227 -13.32 1.29 -13.77
C TYR A 227 -12.77 0.04 -14.45
N ASP A 228 -13.59 -0.76 -15.12
CA ASP A 228 -13.12 -1.93 -15.87
C ASP A 228 -12.23 -1.54 -17.03
N GLN A 229 -12.57 -0.46 -17.74
CA GLN A 229 -11.73 0.09 -18.79
C GLN A 229 -10.42 0.65 -18.24
N VAL A 230 -10.46 1.34 -17.08
CA VAL A 230 -9.25 1.87 -16.41
C VAL A 230 -8.32 0.75 -15.96
N LEU A 231 -8.88 -0.40 -15.60
CA LEU A 231 -8.18 -1.56 -15.07
C LEU A 231 -8.01 -2.68 -16.11
N ASN A 232 -8.06 -2.37 -17.40
CA ASN A 232 -7.96 -3.38 -18.47
C ASN A 232 -6.58 -4.09 -18.50
N ASP A 233 -5.52 -3.38 -18.09
CA ASP A 233 -4.14 -3.86 -17.97
C ASP A 233 -3.74 -4.24 -16.52
N PHE A 234 -4.74 -4.35 -15.64
CA PHE A 234 -4.50 -4.74 -14.26
C PHE A 234 -4.01 -6.18 -14.20
N THR A 235 -2.78 -6.36 -13.75
CA THR A 235 -2.20 -7.67 -13.44
C THR A 235 -1.96 -7.80 -11.95
N SER A 236 -2.52 -8.82 -11.33
CA SER A 236 -2.08 -9.27 -10.02
C SER A 236 -0.77 -10.05 -10.17
N ASP A 237 0.11 -10.07 -9.16
CA ASP A 237 1.42 -10.75 -9.24
C ASP A 237 1.36 -12.27 -9.47
N ASN A 238 0.17 -12.84 -9.64
CA ASN A 238 -0.02 -14.26 -9.93
C ASN A 238 0.00 -14.59 -11.44
N GLU A 239 0.18 -13.60 -12.31
CA GLU A 239 0.14 -13.74 -13.78
C GLU A 239 1.48 -13.46 -14.48
N SER A 240 2.60 -13.39 -13.73
CA SER A 240 3.94 -13.22 -14.28
C SER A 240 4.77 -14.51 -14.20
#